data_f0442335519a6dd997f37cb8cd9e85bb
#
_entry.id   f0442335519a6dd997f37cb8cd9e85bb
#
_cell.length_a   1.000
_cell.length_b   1.000
_cell.length_c   1.000
_cell.angle_alpha   90.00
_cell.angle_beta   90.00
_cell.angle_gamma   90.00
#
_symmetry.space_group_name_H-M   'P 1'
#
loop_
_entity.id
_entity.type
_entity.pdbx_description
1 polymer ?
#
loop_
_entity_poly.entity_id
_entity_poly.type
_entity_poly.pdbx_seq_one_letter_code
_entity_poly.pdbx_strand_id
1 'polypeptide(L)' 'MKKTIIKKNLSIEDAKNVAEELRLYSYRVEITVEGNRRTVTATREAQK' A
#
# COMPACT_ATOMS: atom_id res chain seq x y z
N MET A 1 13.83 1.37 -12.43
CA MET A 1 13.39 2.33 -11.43
C MET A 1 12.27 1.76 -10.60
N LYS A 2 12.24 2.13 -9.34
CA LYS A 2 11.18 1.69 -8.44
C LYS A 2 10.19 2.81 -8.20
N LYS A 3 8.95 2.43 -8.06
CA LYS A 3 7.92 3.35 -7.68
C LYS A 3 7.37 2.93 -6.32
N THR A 4 7.32 3.87 -5.40
CA THR A 4 6.86 3.59 -4.04
C THR A 4 5.72 4.52 -3.68
N ILE A 5 4.65 3.93 -3.15
CA ILE A 5 3.50 4.69 -2.68
C ILE A 5 3.32 4.39 -1.21
N ILE A 6 3.22 5.44 -0.40
CA ILE A 6 3.02 5.29 1.04
C ILE A 6 1.76 6.04 1.44
N LYS A 7 0.82 5.32 2.04
CA LYS A 7 -0.41 5.90 2.56
C LYS A 7 -0.45 5.69 4.06
N LYS A 8 -0.47 6.76 4.81
CA LYS A 8 -0.43 6.70 6.26
C LYS A 8 -1.77 7.08 6.86
N ASN A 9 -1.94 6.72 8.12
CA ASN A 9 -3.08 7.17 8.91
C ASN A 9 -4.40 6.68 8.34
N LEU A 10 -4.42 5.43 7.87
CA LEU A 10 -5.61 4.84 7.29
C LEU A 10 -6.35 4.01 8.33
N SER A 11 -7.66 3.95 8.19
CA SER A 11 -8.44 3.01 8.97
C SER A 11 -8.19 1.60 8.47
N ILE A 12 -8.64 0.61 9.23
CA ILE A 12 -8.46 -0.79 8.83
C ILE A 12 -9.10 -1.04 7.48
N GLU A 13 -10.32 -0.52 7.31
CA GLU A 13 -11.05 -0.75 6.07
C GLU A 13 -10.41 -0.02 4.90
N ASP A 14 -9.99 1.21 5.13
CA ASP A 14 -9.35 1.98 4.08
C ASP A 14 -8.05 1.33 3.64
N ALA A 15 -7.26 0.84 4.60
CA ALA A 15 -6.01 0.18 4.27
C ALA A 15 -6.26 -1.05 3.41
N LYS A 16 -7.29 -1.80 3.74
CA LYS A 16 -7.63 -2.98 2.97
C LYS A 16 -8.01 -2.61 1.53
N ASN A 17 -8.82 -1.57 1.39
CA ASN A 17 -9.25 -1.15 0.06
C ASN A 17 -8.08 -0.65 -0.78
N VAL A 18 -7.21 0.14 -0.17
CA VAL A 18 -6.05 0.66 -0.87
C VAL A 18 -5.13 -0.49 -1.29
N ALA A 19 -4.93 -1.45 -0.39
CA ALA A 19 -4.07 -2.58 -0.69
C ALA A 19 -4.60 -3.39 -1.87
N GLU A 20 -5.90 -3.62 -1.88
CA GLU A 20 -6.50 -4.39 -2.97
C GLU A 20 -6.35 -3.67 -4.30
N GLU A 21 -6.59 -2.38 -4.28
CA GLU A 21 -6.47 -1.60 -5.51
C GLU A 21 -5.05 -1.61 -6.04
N LEU A 22 -4.07 -1.44 -5.15
CA LEU A 22 -2.69 -1.41 -5.59
C LEU A 22 -2.23 -2.77 -6.12
N ARG A 23 -2.77 -3.85 -5.57
CA ARG A 23 -2.44 -5.17 -6.09
C ARG A 23 -2.93 -5.36 -7.52
N LEU A 24 -4.03 -4.72 -7.86
CA LEU A 24 -4.54 -4.79 -9.23
C LEU A 24 -3.56 -4.17 -10.22
N TYR A 25 -2.72 -3.25 -9.75
CA TYR A 25 -1.72 -2.62 -10.59
C TYR A 25 -0.34 -3.23 -10.41
N SER A 26 -0.29 -4.43 -9.87
CA SER A 26 0.96 -5.19 -9.75
C SER A 26 1.93 -4.61 -8.74
N TYR A 27 1.43 -3.90 -7.76
CA TYR A 27 2.27 -3.43 -6.67
C TYR A 27 2.45 -4.51 -5.63
N ARG A 28 3.61 -4.52 -5.02
CA ARG A 28 3.85 -5.32 -3.83
C ARG A 28 3.43 -4.49 -2.63
N VAL A 29 2.48 -4.98 -1.87
CA VAL A 29 1.84 -4.20 -0.82
C VAL A 29 2.20 -4.75 0.55
N GLU A 30 2.56 -3.85 1.46
CA GLU A 30 2.79 -4.19 2.85
C GLU A 30 1.93 -3.29 3.72
N ILE A 31 1.35 -3.88 4.77
CA ILE A 31 0.53 -3.11 5.69
C ILE A 31 1.18 -3.15 7.06
N THR A 32 1.41 -1.97 7.63
CA THR A 32 2.00 -1.83 8.94
C THR A 32 0.93 -1.36 9.92
N VAL A 33 0.88 -1.99 11.08
CA VAL A 33 -0.08 -1.64 12.12
C VAL A 33 0.54 -0.62 13.04
N GLU A 34 -0.15 0.50 13.23
CA GLU A 34 0.31 1.54 14.14
C GLU A 34 -0.87 1.97 15.00
N GLY A 35 -1.02 1.31 16.15
CA GLY A 35 -2.15 1.59 17.01
C GLY A 35 -3.45 1.29 16.32
N ASN A 36 -4.32 2.29 16.22
CA ASN A 36 -5.60 2.14 15.55
C ASN A 36 -5.53 2.45 14.07
N ARG A 37 -4.34 2.77 13.59
CA ARG A 37 -4.18 3.20 12.21
C ARG A 37 -3.32 2.22 11.44
N ARG A 38 -3.37 2.31 10.15
CA ARG A 38 -2.61 1.44 9.28
C ARG A 38 -1.83 2.26 8.28
N THR A 39 -0.66 1.76 7.93
CA THR A 39 0.16 2.36 6.88
C THR A 39 0.31 1.34 5.77
N VAL A 40 -0.02 1.76 4.56
CA VAL A 40 0.11 0.88 3.40
C VAL A 40 1.31 1.36 2.58
N THR A 41 2.24 0.44 2.36
CA THR A 41 3.41 0.73 1.55
C THR A 41 3.37 -0.18 0.33
N ALA A 42 3.41 0.41 -0.84
CA ALA A 42 3.36 -0.34 -2.08
C ALA A 42 4.58 -0.02 -2.92
N THR A 43 5.19 -1.05 -3.45
CA THR A 43 6.39 -0.90 -4.26
C THR A 43 6.21 -1.65 -5.56
N ARG A 44 6.71 -1.08 -6.63
CA ARG A 44 6.61 -1.70 -7.93
C ARG A 44 7.86 -1.38 -8.75
N GLU A 45 8.42 -2.43 -9.38
CA GLU A 45 9.51 -2.23 -10.31
C GLU A 45 8.98 -1.65 -11.60
N ALA A 46 9.56 -0.57 -12.05
CA ALA A 46 9.16 0.00 -13.32
C ALA A 46 9.65 -0.89 -14.44
N GLN A 47 8.74 -1.22 -15.33
CA GLN A 47 9.09 -2.02 -16.49
C GLN A 47 9.41 -1.13 -17.66
N LYS A 48 10.26 -1.63 -18.50
CA LYS A 48 10.63 -0.91 -19.69
C LYS A 48 9.63 -1.09 -20.77
#